data_a78c382ad38cf47f117543234d8c7782
#
_entry.id   a78c382ad38cf47f117543234d8c7782
#
_cell.length_a   1.000
_cell.length_b   1.000
_cell.length_c   1.000
_cell.angle_alpha   90.00
_cell.angle_beta   90.00
_cell.angle_gamma   90.00
#
_symmetry.space_group_name_H-M   'P 1'
#
loop_
_entity.id
_entity.type
_entity.pdbx_description
1 polymer ?
#
loop_
_entity_poly.entity_id
_entity_poly.type
_entity_poly.pdbx_seq_one_letter_code
_entity_poly.pdbx_strand_id
1 'polypeptide(L)'
;KAVMSSGGGVSKMLTAKPAAEQYGFWNAVMEKAGCADLDAFRKLPAAELFTAWQAAKKECKNSMSANGPVQDGVFICKPAAEVIAAGEQRHIPYLIGMTSQDMMPPILYKMAGDWCRTQAAQNGPASYEWFFDRQLPGDACGAWHSSDLWYWFGTLDHCWRPFTAQDKVLSAQMVSYLTNFAKHGDPNGTDVPVWLPIDATQHKVLRLGEQPARMGSASMLKLVWTMLTNKAVGE
;
A
#
# COMPACT_ATOMS: atom_id res chain seq x y z
N LYS A 1 -0.12 13.85 10.10
CA LYS A 1 -0.87 12.62 9.89
C LYS A 1 -0.48 12.01 8.57
N ALA A 2 -0.51 10.68 8.43
CA ALA A 2 -0.27 10.01 7.16
C ALA A 2 -1.25 8.86 6.96
N VAL A 3 -1.65 8.65 5.70
CA VAL A 3 -2.45 7.49 5.26
C VAL A 3 -1.63 6.68 4.29
N MET A 4 -1.51 5.37 4.54
CA MET A 4 -0.72 4.45 3.73
C MET A 4 -1.60 3.28 3.28
N SER A 5 -2.01 3.28 2.02
CA SER A 5 -2.84 2.22 1.43
C SER A 5 -1.99 1.25 0.64
N SER A 6 -2.09 -0.04 0.95
CA SER A 6 -1.37 -1.15 0.29
C SER A 6 0.14 -0.93 0.17
N GLY A 7 0.72 -0.24 1.16
CA GLY A 7 2.15 0.11 1.16
C GLY A 7 2.58 0.70 2.50
N GLY A 8 3.83 1.12 2.59
CA GLY A 8 4.42 1.55 3.87
C GLY A 8 4.70 0.37 4.80
N GLY A 9 4.81 0.67 6.10
CA GLY A 9 5.12 -0.36 7.09
C GLY A 9 6.58 -0.81 7.10
N VAL A 10 6.85 -1.91 7.80
CA VAL A 10 8.20 -2.45 7.99
C VAL A 10 8.42 -3.68 7.12
N SER A 11 9.32 -3.59 6.14
CA SER A 11 9.73 -4.74 5.33
C SER A 11 11.19 -4.67 4.94
N LYS A 12 11.88 -5.80 5.04
CA LYS A 12 13.24 -5.95 4.47
C LYS A 12 13.21 -6.20 2.96
N MET A 13 12.09 -6.68 2.44
CA MET A 13 11.93 -7.01 1.02
C MET A 13 11.51 -5.79 0.21
N LEU A 14 10.57 -5.00 0.74
CA LEU A 14 10.07 -3.78 0.10
C LEU A 14 10.77 -2.55 0.71
N THR A 15 12.06 -2.43 0.47
CA THR A 15 12.88 -1.32 0.97
C THR A 15 13.65 -0.68 -0.16
N ALA A 16 13.90 0.63 -0.05
CA ALA A 16 14.76 1.35 -0.97
C ALA A 16 16.17 0.73 -0.97
N LYS A 17 16.74 0.54 -2.15
CA LYS A 17 18.09 0.01 -2.34
C LYS A 17 19.07 1.15 -2.61
N PRO A 18 20.38 0.98 -2.33
CA PRO A 18 21.38 1.95 -2.74
C PRO A 18 21.24 2.30 -4.22
N ALA A 19 21.31 3.58 -4.57
CA ALA A 19 21.17 4.04 -5.96
C ALA A 19 22.13 3.33 -6.91
N ALA A 20 23.34 3.01 -6.43
CA ALA A 20 24.35 2.30 -7.19
C ALA A 20 23.91 0.90 -7.68
N GLU A 21 23.02 0.22 -6.94
CA GLU A 21 22.47 -1.09 -7.38
C GLU A 21 21.55 -0.97 -8.61
N GLN A 22 21.06 0.24 -8.92
CA GLN A 22 20.17 0.52 -10.05
C GLN A 22 20.94 0.92 -11.32
N TYR A 23 22.19 1.38 -11.19
CA TYR A 23 22.95 1.92 -12.32
C TYR A 23 23.11 0.91 -13.46
N GLY A 24 23.36 -0.36 -13.15
CA GLY A 24 23.52 -1.40 -14.18
C GLY A 24 22.28 -1.53 -15.07
N PHE A 25 21.10 -1.54 -14.48
CA PHE A 25 19.84 -1.60 -15.22
C PHE A 25 19.60 -0.34 -16.06
N TRP A 26 19.73 0.85 -15.47
CA TRP A 26 19.47 2.10 -16.18
C TRP A 26 20.50 2.38 -17.28
N ASN A 27 21.76 1.99 -17.09
CA ASN A 27 22.77 2.04 -18.15
C ASN A 27 22.38 1.13 -19.32
N ALA A 28 21.88 -0.09 -19.05
CA ALA A 28 21.36 -0.96 -20.10
C ALA A 28 20.17 -0.36 -20.84
N VAL A 29 19.26 0.34 -20.13
CA VAL A 29 18.14 1.05 -20.78
C VAL A 29 18.65 2.18 -21.69
N MET A 30 19.64 2.96 -21.25
CA MET A 30 20.25 4.02 -22.06
C MET A 30 20.94 3.45 -23.31
N GLU A 31 21.66 2.34 -23.17
CA GLU A 31 22.29 1.64 -24.28
C GLU A 31 21.25 1.16 -25.31
N LYS A 32 20.17 0.48 -24.85
CA LYS A 32 19.05 0.03 -25.70
C LYS A 32 18.35 1.18 -26.41
N ALA A 33 18.32 2.35 -25.80
CA ALA A 33 17.75 3.58 -26.38
C ALA A 33 18.72 4.33 -27.32
N GLY A 34 19.98 3.89 -27.44
CA GLY A 34 21.00 4.58 -28.21
C GLY A 34 21.40 5.95 -27.64
N CYS A 35 21.21 6.18 -26.34
CA CYS A 35 21.51 7.45 -25.69
C CYS A 35 22.94 7.46 -25.14
N ALA A 36 23.75 8.42 -25.57
CA ALA A 36 25.14 8.56 -25.13
C ALA A 36 25.26 9.17 -23.71
N ASP A 37 24.28 9.95 -23.30
CA ASP A 37 24.28 10.69 -22.02
C ASP A 37 22.87 10.89 -21.47
N LEU A 38 22.77 11.46 -20.26
CA LEU A 38 21.50 11.74 -19.59
C LEU A 38 20.68 12.83 -20.30
N ASP A 39 21.30 13.77 -21.00
CA ASP A 39 20.60 14.83 -21.70
C ASP A 39 19.89 14.32 -22.94
N ALA A 40 20.51 13.40 -23.68
CA ALA A 40 19.87 12.66 -24.75
C ALA A 40 18.73 11.77 -24.20
N PHE A 41 18.98 11.08 -23.08
CA PHE A 41 17.99 10.21 -22.43
C PHE A 41 16.74 10.98 -21.94
N ARG A 42 16.91 12.18 -21.37
CA ARG A 42 15.81 13.04 -20.94
C ARG A 42 14.94 13.56 -22.08
N LYS A 43 15.47 13.63 -23.29
CA LYS A 43 14.75 14.08 -24.51
C LYS A 43 14.02 12.94 -25.21
N LEU A 44 14.24 11.70 -24.78
CA LEU A 44 13.66 10.52 -25.41
C LEU A 44 12.13 10.54 -25.30
N PRO A 45 11.38 10.29 -26.38
CA PRO A 45 9.94 10.09 -26.33
C PRO A 45 9.55 8.93 -25.40
N ALA A 46 8.47 9.06 -24.65
CA ALA A 46 8.05 8.05 -23.66
C ALA A 46 7.88 6.65 -24.25
N ALA A 47 7.38 6.54 -25.50
CA ALA A 47 7.23 5.25 -26.19
C ALA A 47 8.57 4.56 -26.47
N GLU A 48 9.59 5.34 -26.84
CA GLU A 48 10.94 4.84 -27.10
C GLU A 48 11.61 4.41 -25.80
N LEU A 49 11.49 5.24 -24.75
CA LEU A 49 11.95 4.91 -23.40
C LEU A 49 11.31 3.59 -22.92
N PHE A 50 10.01 3.43 -23.08
CA PHE A 50 9.30 2.22 -22.65
C PHE A 50 9.78 0.98 -23.42
N THR A 51 10.01 1.10 -24.73
CA THR A 51 10.55 0.01 -25.55
C THR A 51 11.95 -0.40 -25.11
N ALA A 52 12.84 0.57 -24.88
CA ALA A 52 14.20 0.31 -24.36
C ALA A 52 14.17 -0.32 -22.96
N TRP A 53 13.29 0.18 -22.09
CA TRP A 53 13.09 -0.37 -20.75
C TRP A 53 12.60 -1.82 -20.79
N GLN A 54 11.63 -2.14 -21.63
CA GLN A 54 11.15 -3.52 -21.81
C GLN A 54 12.25 -4.46 -22.32
N ALA A 55 13.09 -3.99 -23.24
CA ALA A 55 14.23 -4.76 -23.75
C ALA A 55 15.25 -5.04 -22.64
N ALA A 56 15.65 -4.01 -21.89
CA ALA A 56 16.57 -4.16 -20.76
C ALA A 56 16.00 -5.08 -19.66
N LYS A 57 14.69 -4.97 -19.37
CA LYS A 57 14.01 -5.81 -18.37
C LYS A 57 14.09 -7.31 -18.68
N LYS A 58 14.08 -7.70 -19.96
CA LYS A 58 14.19 -9.11 -20.36
C LYS A 58 15.58 -9.70 -20.10
N GLU A 59 16.61 -8.86 -20.14
CA GLU A 59 18.02 -9.28 -20.03
C GLU A 59 18.56 -9.17 -18.60
N CYS A 60 18.03 -8.23 -17.80
CA CYS A 60 18.52 -7.95 -16.46
C CYS A 60 17.77 -8.74 -15.38
N LYS A 61 18.49 -9.56 -14.61
CA LYS A 61 17.94 -10.41 -13.53
C LYS A 61 17.26 -9.63 -12.39
N ASN A 62 17.67 -8.38 -12.12
CA ASN A 62 17.20 -7.57 -11.00
C ASN A 62 16.23 -6.44 -11.42
N SER A 63 15.56 -6.59 -12.54
CA SER A 63 14.69 -5.55 -13.11
C SER A 63 13.48 -5.16 -12.24
N MET A 64 13.02 -6.03 -11.34
CA MET A 64 11.84 -5.75 -10.50
C MET A 64 12.07 -4.60 -9.50
N SER A 65 13.28 -4.40 -9.02
CA SER A 65 13.61 -3.32 -8.09
C SER A 65 13.98 -2.00 -8.78
N ALA A 66 14.14 -2.01 -10.09
CA ALA A 66 14.68 -0.89 -10.86
C ALA A 66 13.77 0.35 -10.91
N ASN A 67 12.47 0.20 -10.62
CA ASN A 67 11.49 1.30 -10.60
C ASN A 67 11.10 1.73 -9.18
N GLY A 68 11.73 1.14 -8.17
CA GLY A 68 11.47 1.49 -6.78
C GLY A 68 12.24 2.72 -6.31
N PRO A 69 11.90 3.24 -5.12
CA PRO A 69 12.69 4.28 -4.48
C PRO A 69 14.13 3.81 -4.24
N VAL A 70 15.08 4.74 -4.32
CA VAL A 70 16.51 4.44 -4.07
C VAL A 70 17.02 5.24 -2.87
N GLN A 71 17.99 4.67 -2.19
CA GLN A 71 18.77 5.41 -1.19
C GLN A 71 19.78 6.27 -1.94
N ASP A 72 19.51 7.56 -1.99
CA ASP A 72 20.34 8.56 -2.68
C ASP A 72 21.28 9.34 -1.72
N GLY A 73 21.15 9.09 -0.41
CA GLY A 73 21.89 9.77 0.63
C GLY A 73 21.44 11.20 0.92
N VAL A 74 20.40 11.70 0.23
CA VAL A 74 19.85 13.06 0.39
C VAL A 74 18.41 12.99 0.90
N PHE A 75 17.51 12.37 0.15
CA PHE A 75 16.11 12.23 0.52
C PHE A 75 15.87 10.92 1.29
N ILE A 76 16.40 9.81 0.81
CA ILE A 76 16.37 8.53 1.50
C ILE A 76 17.79 8.15 1.92
N CYS A 77 18.14 8.50 3.16
CA CYS A 77 19.51 8.31 3.68
C CYS A 77 19.74 6.89 4.23
N LYS A 78 18.69 6.22 4.71
CA LYS A 78 18.76 4.92 5.39
C LYS A 78 17.62 4.01 4.94
N PRO A 79 17.78 2.67 5.07
CA PRO A 79 16.66 1.74 4.93
C PRO A 79 15.54 2.06 5.94
N ALA A 80 14.28 1.98 5.50
CA ALA A 80 13.13 2.25 6.37
C ALA A 80 13.15 1.41 7.67
N ALA A 81 13.60 0.16 7.59
CA ALA A 81 13.71 -0.71 8.77
C ALA A 81 14.69 -0.18 9.82
N GLU A 82 15.80 0.46 9.41
CA GLU A 82 16.77 1.07 10.33
C GLU A 82 16.19 2.34 10.96
N VAL A 83 15.54 3.20 10.16
CA VAL A 83 14.86 4.41 10.65
C VAL A 83 13.84 4.07 11.73
N ILE A 84 13.04 3.04 11.50
CA ILE A 84 12.00 2.59 12.44
C ILE A 84 12.59 1.95 13.68
N ALA A 85 13.62 1.11 13.54
CA ALA A 85 14.29 0.47 14.68
C ALA A 85 14.96 1.53 15.59
N ALA A 86 15.44 2.62 15.02
CA ALA A 86 16.04 3.73 15.76
C ALA A 86 15.01 4.74 16.32
N GLY A 87 13.71 4.61 15.98
CA GLY A 87 12.68 5.57 16.37
C GLY A 87 12.80 6.92 15.67
N GLU A 88 13.47 6.97 14.51
CA GLU A 88 13.71 8.21 13.75
C GLU A 88 12.57 8.57 12.77
N GLN A 89 11.53 7.72 12.66
CA GLN A 89 10.37 8.03 11.84
C GLN A 89 9.57 9.20 12.44
N ARG A 90 8.76 9.85 11.61
CA ARG A 90 7.91 10.93 12.09
C ARG A 90 6.89 10.43 13.12
N HIS A 91 6.89 11.03 14.31
CA HIS A 91 5.93 10.77 15.39
C HIS A 91 4.61 11.52 15.09
N ILE A 92 3.82 10.96 14.20
CA ILE A 92 2.49 11.47 13.79
C ILE A 92 1.48 10.31 13.82
N PRO A 93 0.16 10.59 13.88
CA PRO A 93 -0.86 9.56 13.70
C PRO A 93 -0.78 8.93 12.31
N TYR A 94 -0.95 7.60 12.25
CA TYR A 94 -0.96 6.83 11.02
C TYR A 94 -2.29 6.09 10.83
N LEU A 95 -2.76 6.09 9.59
CA LEU A 95 -3.83 5.24 9.12
C LEU A 95 -3.22 4.35 8.04
N ILE A 96 -3.19 3.03 8.24
CA ILE A 96 -2.54 2.09 7.32
C ILE A 96 -3.46 0.90 7.06
N GLY A 97 -3.41 0.35 5.86
CA GLY A 97 -4.19 -0.86 5.58
C GLY A 97 -4.10 -1.31 4.13
N MET A 98 -4.94 -2.27 3.81
CA MET A 98 -4.87 -2.99 2.55
C MET A 98 -6.21 -3.64 2.19
N THR A 99 -6.30 -4.16 0.97
CA THR A 99 -7.38 -5.03 0.52
C THR A 99 -7.04 -6.50 0.73
N SER A 100 -8.05 -7.37 0.85
CA SER A 100 -7.86 -8.80 1.15
C SER A 100 -7.26 -9.61 0.00
N GLN A 101 -7.38 -9.12 -1.22
CA GLN A 101 -6.83 -9.73 -2.44
C GLN A 101 -5.82 -8.80 -3.11
N ASP A 102 -5.02 -8.12 -2.31
CA ASP A 102 -3.92 -7.28 -2.74
C ASP A 102 -2.80 -8.10 -3.42
N MET A 103 -1.74 -7.46 -3.92
CA MET A 103 -0.65 -8.13 -4.63
C MET A 103 0.11 -9.16 -3.76
N MET A 104 0.32 -8.85 -2.47
CA MET A 104 1.03 -9.71 -1.51
C MET A 104 0.34 -9.67 -0.14
N PRO A 105 -0.92 -10.16 -0.02
CA PRO A 105 -1.76 -9.91 1.14
C PRO A 105 -1.12 -10.27 2.50
N PRO A 106 -0.47 -11.45 2.70
CA PRO A 106 0.11 -11.78 3.99
C PRO A 106 1.30 -10.89 4.38
N ILE A 107 2.06 -10.42 3.38
CA ILE A 107 3.20 -9.54 3.60
C ILE A 107 2.72 -8.14 3.99
N LEU A 108 1.78 -7.57 3.24
CA LEU A 108 1.22 -6.25 3.51
C LEU A 108 0.52 -6.20 4.88
N TYR A 109 -0.27 -7.22 5.21
CA TYR A 109 -0.93 -7.32 6.51
C TYR A 109 0.07 -7.34 7.68
N LYS A 110 1.14 -8.13 7.52
CA LYS A 110 2.20 -8.17 8.53
C LYS A 110 2.94 -6.84 8.64
N MET A 111 3.29 -6.22 7.51
CA MET A 111 4.01 -4.94 7.47
C MET A 111 3.23 -3.81 8.16
N ALA A 112 1.92 -3.72 7.88
CA ALA A 112 1.05 -2.73 8.50
C ALA A 112 0.96 -2.93 10.02
N GLY A 113 0.71 -4.16 10.45
CA GLY A 113 0.65 -4.49 11.87
C GLY A 113 1.98 -4.28 12.60
N ASP A 114 3.11 -4.63 11.99
CA ASP A 114 4.43 -4.38 12.57
C ASP A 114 4.70 -2.88 12.72
N TRP A 115 4.31 -2.06 11.73
CA TRP A 115 4.38 -0.60 11.83
C TRP A 115 3.60 -0.08 13.04
N CYS A 116 2.31 -0.40 13.12
CA CYS A 116 1.45 0.10 14.18
C CYS A 116 1.93 -0.35 15.58
N ARG A 117 2.33 -1.63 15.73
CA ARG A 117 2.88 -2.14 17.00
C ARG A 117 4.18 -1.45 17.40
N THR A 118 5.06 -1.20 16.44
CA THR A 118 6.31 -0.49 16.70
C THR A 118 6.05 0.95 17.15
N GLN A 119 5.11 1.65 16.50
CA GLN A 119 4.69 2.98 16.93
C GLN A 119 4.16 2.97 18.38
N ALA A 120 3.31 2.01 18.71
CA ALA A 120 2.77 1.86 20.07
C ALA A 120 3.86 1.53 21.09
N ALA A 121 4.77 0.61 20.77
CA ALA A 121 5.89 0.22 21.65
C ALA A 121 6.89 1.36 21.91
N GLN A 122 7.00 2.29 20.97
CA GLN A 122 7.85 3.50 21.07
C GLN A 122 7.09 4.70 21.67
N ASN A 123 5.89 4.49 22.23
CA ASN A 123 5.03 5.56 22.76
C ASN A 123 4.71 6.65 21.72
N GLY A 124 4.64 6.29 20.45
CA GLY A 124 4.23 7.16 19.37
C GLY A 124 2.72 7.45 19.39
N PRO A 125 2.26 8.45 18.62
CA PRO A 125 0.84 8.70 18.43
C PRO A 125 0.09 7.49 17.90
N ALA A 126 -1.23 7.44 18.14
CA ALA A 126 -2.10 6.35 17.75
C ALA A 126 -1.96 5.99 16.26
N SER A 127 -1.88 4.70 15.98
CA SER A 127 -1.89 4.17 14.63
C SER A 127 -3.05 3.19 14.48
N TYR A 128 -3.77 3.32 13.37
CA TYR A 128 -4.99 2.58 13.07
C TYR A 128 -4.78 1.75 11.82
N GLU A 129 -5.27 0.51 11.83
CA GLU A 129 -5.14 -0.37 10.68
C GLU A 129 -6.51 -0.83 10.19
N TRP A 130 -6.70 -0.77 8.85
CA TRP A 130 -7.89 -1.35 8.20
C TRP A 130 -7.55 -2.56 7.36
N PHE A 131 -8.56 -3.40 7.18
CA PHE A 131 -8.54 -4.54 6.28
C PHE A 131 -9.84 -4.56 5.47
N PHE A 132 -9.75 -4.22 4.18
CA PHE A 132 -10.90 -4.18 3.29
C PHE A 132 -11.11 -5.54 2.64
N ASP A 133 -12.21 -6.20 2.97
CA ASP A 133 -12.56 -7.54 2.48
C ASP A 133 -13.97 -7.60 1.83
N ARG A 134 -14.48 -6.45 1.37
CA ARG A 134 -15.73 -6.37 0.61
C ARG A 134 -15.56 -7.01 -0.75
N GLN A 135 -16.33 -8.06 -1.03
CA GLN A 135 -16.49 -8.58 -2.38
C GLN A 135 -17.23 -7.54 -3.22
N LEU A 136 -16.56 -6.92 -4.20
CA LEU A 136 -17.19 -5.91 -5.04
C LEU A 136 -18.27 -6.57 -5.93
N PRO A 137 -19.44 -5.92 -6.11
CA PRO A 137 -20.49 -6.45 -6.98
C PRO A 137 -20.13 -6.32 -8.46
N GLY A 138 -20.74 -7.16 -9.31
CA GLY A 138 -20.65 -7.12 -10.77
C GLY A 138 -19.72 -8.15 -11.39
N ASP A 139 -18.76 -8.69 -10.63
CA ASP A 139 -17.88 -9.77 -11.05
C ASP A 139 -17.36 -10.58 -9.84
N ALA A 140 -16.44 -11.52 -10.09
CA ALA A 140 -15.82 -12.35 -9.07
C ALA A 140 -14.39 -11.92 -8.70
N CYS A 141 -13.99 -10.67 -9.03
CA CYS A 141 -12.62 -10.18 -8.81
C CYS A 141 -12.28 -9.94 -7.33
N GLY A 142 -13.28 -9.96 -6.43
CA GLY A 142 -13.07 -9.81 -5.00
C GLY A 142 -12.69 -8.39 -4.57
N ALA A 143 -11.88 -8.29 -3.52
CA ALA A 143 -11.33 -7.05 -3.00
C ALA A 143 -9.87 -6.90 -3.45
N TRP A 144 -9.66 -6.64 -4.73
CA TRP A 144 -8.35 -6.49 -5.37
C TRP A 144 -7.66 -5.17 -5.03
N HIS A 145 -6.38 -5.05 -5.34
CA HIS A 145 -5.57 -3.86 -5.06
C HIS A 145 -6.24 -2.57 -5.54
N SER A 146 -6.38 -1.58 -4.64
CA SER A 146 -7.04 -0.28 -4.88
C SER A 146 -8.56 -0.32 -5.06
N SER A 147 -9.23 -1.47 -4.90
CA SER A 147 -10.69 -1.58 -5.02
C SER A 147 -11.46 -0.85 -3.92
N ASP A 148 -10.81 -0.52 -2.82
CA ASP A 148 -11.34 0.26 -1.71
C ASP A 148 -11.38 1.77 -1.99
N LEU A 149 -10.70 2.27 -3.02
CA LEU A 149 -10.62 3.71 -3.31
C LEU A 149 -11.98 4.32 -3.63
N TRP A 150 -12.85 3.62 -4.34
CA TRP A 150 -14.22 4.12 -4.58
C TRP A 150 -15.00 4.37 -3.28
N TYR A 151 -14.76 3.53 -2.27
CA TYR A 151 -15.39 3.68 -0.96
C TYR A 151 -14.75 4.82 -0.15
N TRP A 152 -13.41 4.89 -0.12
CA TRP A 152 -12.68 5.94 0.61
C TRP A 152 -13.00 7.36 0.10
N PHE A 153 -13.26 7.50 -1.18
CA PHE A 153 -13.52 8.80 -1.81
C PHE A 153 -14.99 9.05 -2.12
N GLY A 154 -15.90 8.13 -1.75
CA GLY A 154 -17.34 8.30 -1.97
C GLY A 154 -17.72 8.37 -3.45
N THR A 155 -16.96 7.71 -4.34
CA THR A 155 -17.09 7.79 -5.79
C THR A 155 -17.73 6.56 -6.43
N LEU A 156 -18.56 5.83 -5.68
CA LEU A 156 -19.22 4.62 -6.15
C LEU A 156 -20.02 4.84 -7.44
N ASP A 157 -20.69 5.99 -7.55
CA ASP A 157 -21.54 6.34 -8.69
C ASP A 157 -20.74 6.61 -9.99
N HIS A 158 -19.40 6.72 -9.90
CA HIS A 158 -18.50 6.86 -11.05
C HIS A 158 -17.97 5.53 -11.58
N CYS A 159 -18.43 4.41 -11.00
CA CYS A 159 -18.02 3.07 -11.39
C CYS A 159 -19.21 2.32 -12.01
N TRP A 160 -18.95 1.46 -13.01
CA TRP A 160 -19.98 0.66 -13.70
C TRP A 160 -20.66 -0.41 -12.82
N ARG A 161 -20.09 -0.68 -11.63
CA ARG A 161 -20.54 -1.78 -10.76
C ARG A 161 -21.90 -1.49 -10.13
N PRO A 162 -22.79 -2.49 -10.00
CA PRO A 162 -24.12 -2.33 -9.41
C PRO A 162 -24.03 -2.31 -7.87
N PHE A 163 -23.46 -1.25 -7.33
CA PHE A 163 -23.32 -1.07 -5.87
C PHE A 163 -24.68 -1.05 -5.18
N THR A 164 -24.78 -1.75 -4.05
CA THR A 164 -25.97 -1.90 -3.24
C THR A 164 -26.11 -0.78 -2.21
N ALA A 165 -27.24 -0.74 -1.51
CA ALA A 165 -27.42 0.16 -0.37
C ALA A 165 -26.37 -0.07 0.73
N GLN A 166 -25.95 -1.33 0.94
CA GLN A 166 -24.89 -1.67 1.89
C GLN A 166 -23.54 -1.08 1.49
N ASP A 167 -23.21 -1.08 0.19
CA ASP A 167 -21.98 -0.44 -0.31
C ASP A 167 -21.99 1.07 -0.07
N LYS A 168 -23.13 1.73 -0.26
CA LYS A 168 -23.30 3.16 0.01
C LYS A 168 -23.10 3.49 1.49
N VAL A 169 -23.66 2.66 2.38
CA VAL A 169 -23.47 2.81 3.84
C VAL A 169 -21.99 2.61 4.20
N LEU A 170 -21.34 1.56 3.70
CA LEU A 170 -19.92 1.31 3.94
C LEU A 170 -19.05 2.46 3.43
N SER A 171 -19.32 2.96 2.23
CA SER A 171 -18.60 4.10 1.66
C SER A 171 -18.77 5.37 2.51
N ALA A 172 -19.99 5.68 2.96
CA ALA A 172 -20.23 6.83 3.83
C ALA A 172 -19.43 6.71 5.15
N GLN A 173 -19.39 5.53 5.77
CA GLN A 173 -18.56 5.27 6.96
C GLN A 173 -17.07 5.46 6.67
N MET A 174 -16.57 4.94 5.56
CA MET A 174 -15.16 5.06 5.19
C MET A 174 -14.76 6.52 4.93
N VAL A 175 -15.62 7.30 4.26
CA VAL A 175 -15.42 8.74 4.07
C VAL A 175 -15.39 9.47 5.41
N SER A 176 -16.31 9.13 6.35
CA SER A 176 -16.32 9.71 7.69
C SER A 176 -15.04 9.40 8.46
N TYR A 177 -14.57 8.13 8.47
CA TYR A 177 -13.30 7.76 9.09
C TYR A 177 -12.11 8.55 8.53
N LEU A 178 -12.00 8.62 7.21
CA LEU A 178 -10.90 9.34 6.56
C LEU A 178 -10.94 10.84 6.87
N THR A 179 -12.13 11.43 6.85
CA THR A 179 -12.33 12.86 7.12
C THR A 179 -12.00 13.20 8.57
N ASN A 180 -12.48 12.39 9.54
CA ASN A 180 -12.18 12.57 10.95
C ASN A 180 -10.68 12.42 11.21
N PHE A 181 -10.05 11.39 10.66
CA PHE A 181 -8.61 11.22 10.77
C PHE A 181 -7.84 12.38 10.16
N ALA A 182 -8.21 12.85 8.99
CA ALA A 182 -7.59 14.01 8.36
C ALA A 182 -7.68 15.27 9.21
N LYS A 183 -8.80 15.50 9.87
CA LYS A 183 -9.03 16.65 10.75
C LYS A 183 -8.32 16.51 12.09
N HIS A 184 -8.46 15.36 12.74
CA HIS A 184 -8.13 15.20 14.16
C HIS A 184 -6.97 14.24 14.44
N GLY A 185 -6.60 13.34 13.50
CA GLY A 185 -5.65 12.25 13.74
C GLY A 185 -6.29 11.04 14.43
N ASP A 186 -7.61 11.10 14.65
CA ASP A 186 -8.47 10.05 15.16
C ASP A 186 -9.58 9.80 14.14
N PRO A 187 -9.79 8.57 13.64
CA PRO A 187 -10.83 8.29 12.67
C PRO A 187 -12.24 8.23 13.29
N ASN A 188 -12.36 8.16 14.61
CA ASN A 188 -13.63 7.99 15.29
C ASN A 188 -14.54 9.23 15.21
N GLY A 189 -15.84 8.98 15.32
CA GLY A 189 -16.90 9.98 15.34
C GLY A 189 -18.20 9.36 15.87
N THR A 190 -19.26 10.15 15.97
CA THR A 190 -20.56 9.71 16.50
C THR A 190 -21.37 8.85 15.53
N ASP A 191 -21.02 8.91 14.26
CA ASP A 191 -21.75 8.30 13.12
C ASP A 191 -21.11 7.02 12.59
N VAL A 192 -20.01 6.56 13.21
CA VAL A 192 -19.26 5.37 12.79
C VAL A 192 -18.99 4.42 13.95
N PRO A 193 -18.89 3.09 13.71
CA PRO A 193 -18.40 2.15 14.71
C PRO A 193 -17.01 2.52 15.25
N VAL A 194 -16.76 2.21 16.51
CA VAL A 194 -15.47 2.54 17.15
C VAL A 194 -14.34 1.77 16.49
N TRP A 195 -13.33 2.51 16.05
CA TRP A 195 -12.06 2.00 15.53
C TRP A 195 -10.98 2.17 16.58
N LEU A 196 -10.54 1.08 17.20
CA LEU A 196 -9.49 1.11 18.21
C LEU A 196 -8.10 1.19 17.53
N PRO A 197 -7.17 1.97 18.08
CA PRO A 197 -5.79 1.95 17.61
C PRO A 197 -5.16 0.58 17.89
N ILE A 198 -4.14 0.21 17.12
CA ILE A 198 -3.32 -0.96 17.39
C ILE A 198 -2.47 -0.68 18.63
N ASP A 199 -2.50 -1.62 19.56
CA ASP A 199 -1.58 -1.61 20.70
C ASP A 199 -0.34 -2.49 20.44
N ALA A 200 0.64 -2.43 21.34
CA ALA A 200 1.90 -3.17 21.19
C ALA A 200 1.73 -4.72 21.25
N THR A 201 0.63 -5.21 21.78
CA THR A 201 0.41 -6.63 22.10
C THR A 201 -0.59 -7.32 21.19
N GLN A 202 -1.56 -6.58 20.63
CA GLN A 202 -2.66 -7.12 19.85
C GLN A 202 -2.69 -6.58 18.44
N HIS A 203 -2.93 -7.46 17.47
CA HIS A 203 -3.14 -7.09 16.07
C HIS A 203 -4.62 -7.25 15.71
N LYS A 204 -5.42 -6.27 16.12
CA LYS A 204 -6.83 -6.15 15.73
C LYS A 204 -7.01 -4.95 14.82
N VAL A 205 -7.60 -5.18 13.67
CA VAL A 205 -7.80 -4.19 12.61
C VAL A 205 -9.28 -3.87 12.44
N LEU A 206 -9.61 -2.73 11.88
CA LEU A 206 -10.99 -2.47 11.45
C LEU A 206 -11.24 -3.25 10.15
N ARG A 207 -12.17 -4.18 10.19
CA ARG A 207 -12.61 -4.94 9.02
C ARG A 207 -13.72 -4.20 8.30
N LEU A 208 -13.50 -3.96 7.01
CA LEU A 208 -14.38 -3.24 6.09
C LEU A 208 -14.84 -4.23 4.99
N GLY A 209 -15.96 -4.93 5.22
CA GLY A 209 -16.40 -6.05 4.37
C GLY A 209 -17.91 -6.19 4.23
N GLU A 210 -18.38 -7.44 4.16
CA GLU A 210 -19.78 -7.81 4.02
C GLU A 210 -20.65 -7.43 5.23
N GLN A 211 -20.04 -7.38 6.42
CA GLN A 211 -20.66 -7.01 7.68
C GLN A 211 -20.45 -5.52 7.95
N PRO A 212 -21.22 -4.89 8.86
CA PRO A 212 -20.86 -3.58 9.35
C PRO A 212 -19.40 -3.54 9.82
N ALA A 213 -18.75 -2.37 9.67
CA ALA A 213 -17.37 -2.18 10.09
C ALA A 213 -17.18 -2.60 11.55
N ARG A 214 -16.18 -3.46 11.82
CA ARG A 214 -15.94 -4.02 13.15
C ARG A 214 -14.47 -4.35 13.38
N MET A 215 -14.04 -4.28 14.63
CA MET A 215 -12.72 -4.76 15.02
C MET A 215 -12.60 -6.27 14.89
N GLY A 216 -11.48 -6.75 14.38
CA GLY A 216 -11.21 -8.17 14.16
C GLY A 216 -9.79 -8.43 13.70
N SER A 217 -9.51 -9.67 13.29
CA SER A 217 -8.22 -10.05 12.71
C SER A 217 -8.44 -10.72 11.36
N ALA A 218 -7.49 -10.60 10.44
CA ALA A 218 -7.46 -11.41 9.24
C ALA A 218 -6.79 -12.77 9.51
N SER A 219 -7.25 -13.81 8.83
CA SER A 219 -6.64 -15.13 8.93
C SER A 219 -5.40 -15.21 8.03
N MET A 220 -4.22 -15.38 8.60
CA MET A 220 -2.98 -15.54 7.85
C MET A 220 -3.03 -16.71 6.87
N LEU A 221 -3.65 -17.83 7.26
CA LEU A 221 -3.84 -18.99 6.36
C LEU A 221 -4.69 -18.61 5.14
N LYS A 222 -5.77 -17.83 5.35
CA LYS A 222 -6.60 -17.36 4.23
C LYS A 222 -5.83 -16.39 3.33
N LEU A 223 -5.02 -15.50 3.90
CA LEU A 223 -4.20 -14.55 3.13
C LEU A 223 -3.14 -15.26 2.28
N VAL A 224 -2.47 -16.27 2.86
CA VAL A 224 -1.51 -17.12 2.11
C VAL A 224 -2.22 -17.89 1.00
N TRP A 225 -3.37 -18.49 1.29
CA TRP A 225 -4.18 -19.19 0.29
C TRP A 225 -4.57 -18.24 -0.85
N THR A 226 -5.08 -17.06 -0.52
CA THR A 226 -5.41 -16.02 -1.50
C THR A 226 -4.20 -15.68 -2.38
N MET A 227 -3.04 -15.45 -1.79
CA MET A 227 -1.82 -15.16 -2.55
C MET A 227 -1.43 -16.28 -3.53
N LEU A 228 -1.65 -17.55 -3.14
CA LEU A 228 -1.30 -18.71 -3.99
C LEU A 228 -2.33 -18.98 -5.08
N THR A 229 -3.58 -18.56 -4.88
CA THR A 229 -4.71 -18.88 -5.78
C THR A 229 -5.18 -17.68 -6.59
N ASN A 230 -4.83 -16.44 -6.22
CA ASN A 230 -5.14 -15.28 -7.03
C ASN A 230 -4.37 -15.37 -8.35
N LYS A 231 -5.12 -15.59 -9.43
CA LYS A 231 -4.62 -15.26 -10.76
C LYS A 231 -4.47 -13.74 -10.79
N ALA A 232 -3.33 -13.25 -11.24
CA ALA A 232 -3.14 -11.83 -11.43
C ALA A 232 -4.32 -11.26 -12.21
N VAL A 233 -4.95 -10.21 -11.70
CA VAL A 233 -6.01 -9.49 -12.43
C VAL A 233 -5.34 -8.89 -13.65
N GLY A 234 -5.47 -9.54 -14.81
CA GLY A 234 -4.82 -9.11 -16.06
C GLY A 234 -4.34 -10.24 -16.98
N GLU A 235 -4.62 -11.51 -16.67
CA GLU A 235 -4.52 -12.61 -17.64
C GLU A 235 -5.88 -12.98 -18.22
#